data_303058fddc374a1177211ea071d7b5a5
#
_entry.id   303058fddc374a1177211ea071d7b5a5
#
_cell.length_a   1.000
_cell.length_b   1.000
_cell.length_c   1.000
_cell.angle_alpha   90.00
_cell.angle_beta   90.00
_cell.angle_gamma   90.00
#
_symmetry.space_group_name_H-M   'P 1'
#
loop_
_entity.id
_entity.type
_entity.pdbx_description
1 polymer ?
#
loop_
_entity_poly.entity_id
_entity_poly.type
_entity_poly.pdbx_seq_one_letter_code
_entity_poly.pdbx_strand_id
1 'polypeptide(L)'
;MYGKLKDFLTQELANIKAAGLYKNERIITTPQRADIKVNAGSDVLNFCANNYLGLSDNQRLIKAAKEAMDTHGYGMSSVRFICGTQDLHKQLEAAISDYFKTEDTILYAACFDANGGLFEPLFTEEDAIISDALNHASIIDGVRLCKAKRYRYANADMADLERCLQEAQAQRHRIIATDGVFSMDGNVAPMDKICELAEKYDALVMVDESHSAGVVGPTGHGVAEQYNVYGRVDIFTGTLGKAFGGAMGGFTTGKKEIIDMLRQRSRPYLFSNSVAPAIVGASLEMFKMLKESDALHTKLMNNVSYFR
;
A
#
# COMPACT_ATOMS: atom_id res chain seq x y z
N MET A 1 -10.63 -16.96 -35.66
CA MET A 1 -9.99 -15.68 -35.29
C MET A 1 -8.95 -15.79 -34.19
N TYR A 2 -9.03 -16.79 -33.29
CA TYR A 2 -8.06 -16.99 -32.20
C TYR A 2 -6.76 -17.72 -32.63
N GLY A 3 -6.74 -18.40 -33.80
CA GLY A 3 -5.64 -19.30 -34.22
C GLY A 3 -4.23 -18.68 -34.15
N LYS A 4 -3.96 -17.61 -34.90
CA LYS A 4 -2.62 -16.95 -34.89
C LYS A 4 -2.20 -16.47 -33.51
N LEU A 5 -3.14 -15.88 -32.72
CA LEU A 5 -2.87 -15.46 -31.36
C LEU A 5 -2.60 -16.66 -30.44
N LYS A 6 -3.32 -17.77 -30.62
CA LYS A 6 -3.10 -19.01 -29.89
C LYS A 6 -1.66 -19.52 -30.08
N ASP A 7 -1.20 -19.59 -31.34
CA ASP A 7 0.13 -20.08 -31.67
C ASP A 7 1.20 -19.19 -31.02
N PHE A 8 1.05 -17.86 -31.12
CA PHE A 8 1.92 -16.89 -30.45
C PHE A 8 1.94 -17.09 -28.93
N LEU A 9 0.78 -17.13 -28.27
CA LEU A 9 0.69 -17.32 -26.81
C LEU A 9 1.27 -18.67 -26.36
N THR A 10 1.07 -19.74 -27.16
CA THR A 10 1.63 -21.06 -26.86
C THR A 10 3.16 -21.01 -26.88
N GLN A 11 3.75 -20.33 -27.89
CA GLN A 11 5.18 -20.16 -27.97
C GLN A 11 5.73 -19.30 -26.83
N GLU A 12 5.08 -18.19 -26.49
CA GLU A 12 5.50 -17.33 -25.36
C GLU A 12 5.42 -18.06 -24.01
N LEU A 13 4.37 -18.85 -23.77
CA LEU A 13 4.28 -19.68 -22.55
C LEU A 13 5.38 -20.75 -22.50
N ALA A 14 5.77 -21.32 -23.64
CA ALA A 14 6.89 -22.25 -23.72
C ALA A 14 8.23 -21.55 -23.41
N ASN A 15 8.44 -20.33 -23.94
CA ASN A 15 9.62 -19.51 -23.67
C ASN A 15 9.71 -19.16 -22.17
N ILE A 16 8.60 -18.75 -21.53
CA ILE A 16 8.53 -18.47 -20.10
C ILE A 16 8.89 -19.70 -19.27
N LYS A 17 8.41 -20.89 -19.66
CA LYS A 17 8.77 -22.16 -19.00
C LYS A 17 10.23 -22.50 -19.17
N ALA A 18 10.76 -22.38 -20.39
CA ALA A 18 12.17 -22.65 -20.70
C ALA A 18 13.13 -21.72 -19.94
N ALA A 19 12.70 -20.46 -19.72
CA ALA A 19 13.44 -19.48 -18.91
C ALA A 19 13.32 -19.71 -17.39
N GLY A 20 12.57 -20.70 -16.91
CA GLY A 20 12.32 -20.93 -15.48
C GLY A 20 11.46 -19.88 -14.80
N LEU A 21 10.76 -19.05 -15.57
CA LEU A 21 9.96 -17.93 -15.06
C LEU A 21 8.46 -18.24 -14.91
N TYR A 22 8.04 -19.47 -15.25
CA TYR A 22 6.64 -19.87 -15.19
C TYR A 22 6.17 -20.00 -13.74
N LYS A 23 5.13 -19.26 -13.40
CA LYS A 23 4.59 -19.22 -12.04
C LYS A 23 3.52 -20.28 -11.87
N ASN A 24 3.76 -21.22 -10.94
CA ASN A 24 2.78 -22.22 -10.52
C ASN A 24 2.16 -21.81 -9.18
N GLU A 25 0.84 -21.86 -9.08
CA GLU A 25 0.13 -21.60 -7.84
C GLU A 25 0.16 -22.83 -6.93
N ARG A 26 0.50 -22.61 -5.65
CA ARG A 26 0.34 -23.62 -4.59
C ARG A 26 -0.99 -23.43 -3.90
N ILE A 27 -1.78 -24.51 -3.82
CA ILE A 27 -3.11 -24.47 -3.22
C ILE A 27 -2.98 -24.71 -1.72
N ILE A 28 -3.27 -23.69 -0.92
CA ILE A 28 -3.30 -23.76 0.55
C ILE A 28 -4.68 -24.23 0.98
N THR A 29 -4.75 -25.23 1.87
CA THR A 29 -5.99 -25.84 2.36
C THR A 29 -6.30 -25.56 3.82
N THR A 30 -5.52 -24.68 4.46
CA THR A 30 -5.68 -24.21 5.85
C THR A 30 -5.80 -22.69 5.89
N PRO A 31 -6.16 -22.09 7.03
CA PRO A 31 -5.93 -20.65 7.24
C PRO A 31 -4.45 -20.27 7.03
N GLN A 32 -4.21 -19.00 6.71
CA GLN A 32 -2.87 -18.47 6.48
C GLN A 32 -2.13 -18.31 7.83
N ARG A 33 -1.08 -19.11 8.03
CA ARG A 33 -0.26 -19.17 9.25
C ARG A 33 1.21 -19.41 8.92
N ALA A 34 2.04 -19.54 9.95
CA ALA A 34 3.42 -20.01 9.81
C ALA A 34 3.48 -21.48 9.39
N ASP A 35 2.58 -22.32 9.89
CA ASP A 35 2.36 -23.71 9.49
C ASP A 35 1.09 -23.81 8.65
N ILE A 36 1.21 -24.33 7.44
CA ILE A 36 0.09 -24.47 6.49
C ILE A 36 0.13 -25.84 5.82
N LYS A 37 -1.01 -26.26 5.28
CA LYS A 37 -1.11 -27.44 4.40
C LYS A 37 -1.28 -26.99 2.97
N VAL A 38 -0.53 -27.62 2.07
CA VAL A 38 -0.60 -27.39 0.64
C VAL A 38 -0.83 -28.68 -0.12
N ASN A 39 -1.49 -28.61 -1.30
CA ASN A 39 -1.59 -29.69 -2.26
C ASN A 39 -1.91 -31.06 -1.63
N ALA A 40 -3.16 -31.28 -1.20
CA ALA A 40 -3.63 -32.55 -0.66
C ALA A 40 -2.98 -33.02 0.67
N GLY A 41 -2.45 -32.10 1.48
CA GLY A 41 -2.15 -32.41 2.89
C GLY A 41 -0.69 -32.41 3.29
N SER A 42 0.22 -31.95 2.45
CA SER A 42 1.62 -31.74 2.86
C SER A 42 1.74 -30.57 3.83
N ASP A 43 2.27 -30.83 5.03
CA ASP A 43 2.59 -29.78 6.02
C ASP A 43 3.88 -29.07 5.61
N VAL A 44 3.84 -27.73 5.57
CA VAL A 44 4.99 -26.89 5.24
C VAL A 44 5.05 -25.65 6.11
N LEU A 45 6.26 -25.13 6.34
CA LEU A 45 6.46 -23.83 6.95
C LEU A 45 6.35 -22.74 5.89
N ASN A 46 5.56 -21.72 6.19
CA ASN A 46 5.29 -20.61 5.29
C ASN A 46 6.18 -19.41 5.61
N PHE A 47 7.21 -19.21 4.79
CA PHE A 47 8.09 -18.03 4.84
C PHE A 47 7.75 -16.99 3.76
N CYS A 48 6.65 -17.16 3.03
CA CYS A 48 6.32 -16.34 1.85
C CYS A 48 5.25 -15.26 2.12
N ALA A 49 4.40 -15.47 3.14
CA ALA A 49 3.29 -14.55 3.40
C ALA A 49 3.76 -13.25 4.05
N ASN A 50 3.17 -12.12 3.63
CA ASN A 50 3.39 -10.80 4.23
C ASN A 50 2.54 -10.60 5.50
N ASN A 51 2.32 -11.65 6.27
CA ASN A 51 1.52 -11.68 7.50
C ASN A 51 2.35 -11.24 8.71
N TYR A 52 2.96 -10.06 8.64
CA TYR A 52 4.02 -9.60 9.56
C TYR A 52 3.60 -9.62 11.04
N LEU A 53 2.37 -9.26 11.35
CA LEU A 53 1.84 -9.26 12.71
C LEU A 53 1.05 -10.55 13.06
N GLY A 54 0.99 -11.52 12.14
CA GLY A 54 0.29 -12.79 12.38
C GLY A 54 -1.23 -12.67 12.51
N LEU A 55 -1.85 -11.69 11.86
CA LEU A 55 -3.25 -11.35 12.06
C LEU A 55 -4.22 -12.05 11.10
N SER A 56 -3.74 -12.71 10.04
CA SER A 56 -4.59 -13.25 8.96
C SER A 56 -5.65 -14.25 9.41
N ASP A 57 -5.45 -14.96 10.53
CA ASP A 57 -6.44 -15.86 11.14
C ASP A 57 -6.78 -15.50 12.60
N ASN A 58 -6.54 -14.26 12.98
CA ASN A 58 -6.81 -13.78 14.33
C ASN A 58 -8.32 -13.83 14.64
N GLN A 59 -8.67 -14.45 15.78
CA GLN A 59 -10.08 -14.68 16.13
C GLN A 59 -10.86 -13.40 16.43
N ARG A 60 -10.20 -12.33 16.92
CA ARG A 60 -10.84 -11.01 17.12
C ARG A 60 -11.25 -10.41 15.77
N LEU A 61 -10.36 -10.48 14.76
CA LEU A 61 -10.64 -9.99 13.41
C LEU A 61 -11.76 -10.79 12.74
N ILE A 62 -11.70 -12.12 12.84
CA ILE A 62 -12.74 -13.01 12.27
C ILE A 62 -14.09 -12.72 12.91
N LYS A 63 -14.14 -12.51 14.22
CA LYS A 63 -15.38 -12.16 14.94
C LYS A 63 -15.91 -10.82 14.47
N ALA A 64 -15.08 -9.77 14.41
CA ALA A 64 -15.49 -8.44 13.95
C ALA A 64 -15.96 -8.45 12.49
N ALA A 65 -15.33 -9.25 11.61
CA ALA A 65 -15.80 -9.45 10.24
C ALA A 65 -17.22 -10.04 10.17
N LYS A 66 -17.50 -11.06 10.99
CA LYS A 66 -18.84 -11.67 11.07
C LYS A 66 -19.89 -10.69 11.59
N GLU A 67 -19.58 -9.96 12.67
CA GLU A 67 -20.46 -8.93 13.24
C GLU A 67 -20.76 -7.82 12.24
N ALA A 68 -19.77 -7.40 11.45
CA ALA A 68 -19.98 -6.42 10.39
C ALA A 68 -20.88 -6.96 9.27
N MET A 69 -20.79 -8.24 8.91
CA MET A 69 -21.71 -8.87 7.95
C MET A 69 -23.14 -8.98 8.51
N ASP A 70 -23.30 -9.30 9.79
CA ASP A 70 -24.61 -9.41 10.43
C ASP A 70 -25.33 -8.05 10.48
N THR A 71 -24.59 -6.97 10.66
CA THR A 71 -25.15 -5.62 10.84
C THR A 71 -25.20 -4.77 9.57
N HIS A 72 -24.24 -4.95 8.64
CA HIS A 72 -24.07 -4.10 7.45
C HIS A 72 -24.14 -4.87 6.13
N GLY A 73 -24.33 -6.20 6.18
CA GLY A 73 -24.46 -7.05 5.01
C GLY A 73 -23.12 -7.49 4.41
N TYR A 74 -23.22 -8.33 3.37
CA TYR A 74 -22.05 -8.94 2.72
C TYR A 74 -21.29 -7.98 1.80
N GLY A 75 -22.00 -7.16 1.02
CA GLY A 75 -21.39 -6.32 -0.01
C GLY A 75 -22.18 -5.06 -0.30
N MET A 76 -21.53 -4.12 -0.97
CA MET A 76 -22.08 -2.79 -1.20
C MET A 76 -22.85 -2.64 -2.52
N SER A 77 -22.56 -3.49 -3.49
CA SER A 77 -23.15 -3.44 -4.85
C SER A 77 -23.09 -2.07 -5.52
N SER A 78 -22.16 -1.22 -5.10
CA SER A 78 -22.02 0.16 -5.56
C SER A 78 -20.61 0.71 -5.30
N VAL A 79 -20.28 1.76 -6.06
CA VAL A 79 -19.12 2.63 -5.79
C VAL A 79 -19.44 3.61 -4.68
N ARG A 80 -18.40 4.18 -4.06
CA ARG A 80 -18.47 4.99 -2.84
C ARG A 80 -19.41 6.18 -2.94
N PHE A 81 -19.36 6.96 -4.02
CA PHE A 81 -20.09 8.23 -4.11
C PHE A 81 -21.58 8.09 -4.50
N ILE A 82 -22.01 6.94 -5.05
CA ILE A 82 -23.42 6.72 -5.42
C ILE A 82 -24.21 6.26 -4.19
N CYS A 83 -24.01 5.00 -3.76
CA CYS A 83 -24.66 4.42 -2.58
C CYS A 83 -23.81 3.37 -1.86
N GLY A 84 -22.49 3.37 -2.11
CA GLY A 84 -21.53 2.40 -1.56
C GLY A 84 -20.76 2.91 -0.36
N THR A 85 -21.24 3.90 0.39
CA THR A 85 -20.60 4.39 1.61
C THR A 85 -21.47 4.11 2.82
N GLN A 86 -20.97 3.31 3.75
CA GLN A 86 -21.54 3.10 5.08
C GLN A 86 -20.76 3.90 6.12
N ASP A 87 -21.31 4.04 7.31
CA ASP A 87 -20.64 4.66 8.46
C ASP A 87 -19.34 3.96 8.83
N LEU A 88 -19.27 2.61 8.72
CA LEU A 88 -18.04 1.83 8.93
C LEU A 88 -16.89 2.30 8.06
N HIS A 89 -17.14 2.67 6.80
CA HIS A 89 -16.09 3.20 5.91
C HIS A 89 -15.53 4.51 6.46
N LYS A 90 -16.40 5.40 6.93
CA LYS A 90 -15.96 6.68 7.51
C LYS A 90 -15.22 6.51 8.83
N GLN A 91 -15.64 5.54 9.65
CA GLN A 91 -14.92 5.16 10.87
C GLN A 91 -13.53 4.63 10.56
N LEU A 92 -13.38 3.77 9.53
CA LEU A 92 -12.07 3.25 9.13
C LEU A 92 -11.17 4.34 8.55
N GLU A 93 -11.71 5.25 7.72
CA GLU A 93 -10.97 6.42 7.22
C GLU A 93 -10.43 7.26 8.38
N ALA A 94 -11.26 7.53 9.40
CA ALA A 94 -10.83 8.26 10.59
C ALA A 94 -9.77 7.50 11.42
N ALA A 95 -9.91 6.17 11.57
CA ALA A 95 -8.93 5.36 12.30
C ALA A 95 -7.55 5.33 11.60
N ILE A 96 -7.53 5.31 10.28
CA ILE A 96 -6.29 5.39 9.49
C ILE A 96 -5.67 6.78 9.65
N SER A 97 -6.45 7.84 9.54
CA SER A 97 -5.97 9.23 9.75
C SER A 97 -5.35 9.42 11.14
N ASP A 98 -5.99 8.88 12.20
CA ASP A 98 -5.46 8.91 13.57
C ASP A 98 -4.12 8.17 13.68
N TYR A 99 -4.01 6.98 13.05
CA TYR A 99 -2.79 6.18 13.06
C TYR A 99 -1.62 6.88 12.37
N PHE A 100 -1.82 7.48 11.20
CA PHE A 100 -0.78 8.18 10.44
C PHE A 100 -0.62 9.65 10.83
N LYS A 101 -1.46 10.18 11.73
CA LYS A 101 -1.49 11.60 12.14
C LYS A 101 -1.70 12.54 10.95
N THR A 102 -2.64 12.18 10.09
CA THR A 102 -3.02 12.92 8.88
C THR A 102 -4.41 13.56 9.02
N GLU A 103 -4.78 14.40 8.05
CA GLU A 103 -6.03 15.17 8.12
C GLU A 103 -7.25 14.39 7.61
N ASP A 104 -7.06 13.53 6.59
CA ASP A 104 -8.16 12.74 5.99
C ASP A 104 -7.61 11.50 5.27
N THR A 105 -8.52 10.55 4.96
CA THR A 105 -8.21 9.27 4.30
C THR A 105 -9.27 8.91 3.28
N ILE A 106 -8.85 8.25 2.20
CA ILE A 106 -9.70 7.64 1.18
C ILE A 106 -9.36 6.15 1.03
N LEU A 107 -10.40 5.29 0.97
CA LEU A 107 -10.24 3.84 0.85
C LEU A 107 -10.35 3.37 -0.61
N TYR A 108 -9.55 2.37 -0.96
CA TYR A 108 -9.53 1.66 -2.24
C TYR A 108 -9.66 0.15 -2.05
N ALA A 109 -9.96 -0.59 -3.13
CA ALA A 109 -10.00 -2.05 -3.09
C ALA A 109 -8.63 -2.69 -2.82
N ALA A 110 -7.54 -2.03 -3.23
CA ALA A 110 -6.16 -2.42 -2.94
C ALA A 110 -5.25 -1.20 -2.94
N CYS A 111 -4.03 -1.32 -2.36
CA CYS A 111 -3.00 -0.27 -2.46
C CYS A 111 -2.50 -0.09 -3.90
N PHE A 112 -2.59 -1.13 -4.73
CA PHE A 112 -2.32 -1.01 -6.16
C PHE A 112 -3.23 0.04 -6.82
N ASP A 113 -4.52 0.03 -6.47
CA ASP A 113 -5.52 1.00 -6.93
C ASP A 113 -5.27 2.40 -6.33
N ALA A 114 -4.87 2.46 -5.06
CA ALA A 114 -4.50 3.72 -4.41
C ALA A 114 -3.35 4.41 -5.13
N ASN A 115 -2.25 3.70 -5.39
CA ASN A 115 -1.10 4.21 -6.14
C ASN A 115 -1.44 4.51 -7.61
N GLY A 116 -2.21 3.64 -8.26
CA GLY A 116 -2.67 3.83 -9.64
C GLY A 116 -3.58 5.03 -9.82
N GLY A 117 -4.33 5.39 -8.78
CA GLY A 117 -5.30 6.49 -8.78
C GLY A 117 -4.80 7.79 -8.16
N LEU A 118 -3.50 7.90 -7.82
CA LEU A 118 -2.95 9.03 -7.09
C LEU A 118 -2.51 10.18 -8.00
N PHE A 119 -1.70 9.90 -9.01
CA PHE A 119 -0.94 10.93 -9.71
C PHE A 119 -1.76 11.67 -10.77
N GLU A 120 -2.54 10.96 -11.59
CA GLU A 120 -3.33 11.56 -12.68
C GLU A 120 -4.37 12.59 -12.21
N PRO A 121 -5.06 12.40 -11.05
CA PRO A 121 -5.97 13.42 -10.52
C PRO A 121 -5.30 14.70 -10.01
N LEU A 122 -4.04 14.63 -9.58
CA LEU A 122 -3.34 15.71 -8.90
C LEU A 122 -2.40 16.49 -9.80
N PHE A 123 -1.84 15.87 -10.85
CA PHE A 123 -0.75 16.43 -11.65
C PHE A 123 -1.06 16.39 -13.14
N THR A 124 -0.52 17.36 -13.87
CA THR A 124 -0.68 17.55 -15.30
C THR A 124 0.69 17.60 -16.01
N GLU A 125 0.72 17.85 -17.31
CA GLU A 125 1.96 18.02 -18.08
C GLU A 125 2.85 19.19 -17.62
N GLU A 126 2.31 20.12 -16.85
CA GLU A 126 3.06 21.25 -16.28
C GLU A 126 3.86 20.86 -15.01
N ASP A 127 3.60 19.68 -14.46
CA ASP A 127 4.12 19.23 -13.18
C ASP A 127 5.21 18.15 -13.34
N ALA A 128 5.89 17.79 -12.25
CA ALA A 128 6.92 16.77 -12.23
C ALA A 128 6.68 15.70 -11.16
N ILE A 129 6.97 14.45 -11.50
CA ILE A 129 7.03 13.31 -10.58
C ILE A 129 8.47 12.80 -10.54
N ILE A 130 9.09 12.80 -9.35
CA ILE A 130 10.44 12.31 -9.11
C ILE A 130 10.32 10.98 -8.35
N SER A 131 10.53 9.86 -9.06
CA SER A 131 10.26 8.50 -8.56
C SER A 131 11.55 7.75 -8.27
N ASP A 132 11.63 7.07 -7.12
CA ASP A 132 12.72 6.12 -6.84
C ASP A 132 12.72 4.97 -7.87
N ALA A 133 13.91 4.52 -8.24
CA ALA A 133 14.11 3.53 -9.28
C ALA A 133 13.61 2.13 -8.93
N LEU A 134 13.51 1.81 -7.63
CA LEU A 134 13.03 0.52 -7.13
C LEU A 134 11.60 0.54 -6.58
N ASN A 135 10.87 1.64 -6.79
CA ASN A 135 9.48 1.72 -6.38
C ASN A 135 8.64 0.53 -6.88
N HIS A 136 7.66 0.18 -6.08
CA HIS A 136 6.70 -0.88 -6.40
C HIS A 136 6.01 -0.64 -7.75
N ALA A 137 5.67 -1.73 -8.45
CA ALA A 137 5.03 -1.68 -9.77
C ALA A 137 3.79 -0.78 -9.82
N SER A 138 2.99 -0.72 -8.75
CA SER A 138 1.80 0.12 -8.67
C SER A 138 2.11 1.62 -8.72
N ILE A 139 3.21 2.05 -8.09
CA ILE A 139 3.69 3.45 -8.18
C ILE A 139 4.16 3.73 -9.61
N ILE A 140 4.97 2.81 -10.17
CA ILE A 140 5.46 2.95 -11.56
C ILE A 140 4.30 3.06 -12.54
N ASP A 141 3.27 2.23 -12.40
CA ASP A 141 2.10 2.23 -13.28
C ASP A 141 1.24 3.49 -13.07
N GLY A 142 1.04 3.92 -11.81
CA GLY A 142 0.37 5.18 -11.50
C GLY A 142 1.07 6.39 -12.12
N VAL A 143 2.40 6.44 -12.02
CA VAL A 143 3.23 7.47 -12.67
C VAL A 143 3.10 7.42 -14.21
N ARG A 144 3.01 6.21 -14.79
CA ARG A 144 2.82 6.03 -16.24
C ARG A 144 1.47 6.53 -16.75
N LEU A 145 0.42 6.45 -15.94
CA LEU A 145 -0.91 6.96 -16.28
C LEU A 145 -0.98 8.48 -16.26
N CYS A 146 -0.11 9.14 -15.50
CA CYS A 146 -0.06 10.59 -15.41
C CYS A 146 0.73 11.21 -16.57
N LYS A 147 0.34 12.43 -16.98
CA LYS A 147 1.01 13.21 -18.04
C LYS A 147 2.18 14.05 -17.53
N ALA A 148 2.37 14.15 -16.20
CA ALA A 148 3.46 14.91 -15.60
C ALA A 148 4.83 14.43 -16.11
N LYS A 149 5.79 15.33 -16.15
CA LYS A 149 7.17 15.00 -16.52
C LYS A 149 7.78 14.06 -15.48
N ARG A 150 8.41 13.00 -15.96
CA ARG A 150 8.91 11.92 -15.11
C ARG A 150 10.41 12.02 -14.95
N TYR A 151 10.87 12.01 -13.72
CA TYR A 151 12.26 11.89 -13.34
C TYR A 151 12.43 10.63 -12.51
N ARG A 152 13.54 9.95 -12.70
CA ARG A 152 13.85 8.71 -11.96
C ARG A 152 15.22 8.87 -11.33
N TYR A 153 15.31 8.68 -10.01
CA TYR A 153 16.57 8.70 -9.30
C TYR A 153 16.96 7.29 -8.83
N ALA A 154 18.26 7.02 -8.69
CA ALA A 154 18.78 5.75 -8.21
C ALA A 154 18.30 5.46 -6.78
N ASN A 155 18.04 4.20 -6.44
CA ASN A 155 17.45 3.81 -5.16
C ASN A 155 18.18 4.43 -3.97
N ALA A 156 17.45 5.20 -3.17
CA ALA A 156 17.93 5.88 -1.96
C ALA A 156 19.18 6.76 -2.18
N ASP A 157 19.49 7.16 -3.41
CA ASP A 157 20.60 8.06 -3.73
C ASP A 157 20.14 9.52 -3.66
N MET A 158 20.52 10.18 -2.57
CA MET A 158 20.10 11.56 -2.32
C MET A 158 20.78 12.58 -3.23
N ALA A 159 21.97 12.28 -3.74
CA ALA A 159 22.65 13.16 -4.72
C ALA A 159 21.93 13.10 -6.09
N ASP A 160 21.50 11.91 -6.50
CA ASP A 160 20.73 11.75 -7.73
C ASP A 160 19.30 12.29 -7.59
N LEU A 161 18.66 12.15 -6.39
CA LEU A 161 17.40 12.81 -6.09
C LEU A 161 17.51 14.32 -6.20
N GLU A 162 18.56 14.92 -5.62
CA GLU A 162 18.80 16.37 -5.69
C GLU A 162 19.00 16.84 -7.13
N ARG A 163 19.78 16.11 -7.94
CA ARG A 163 19.92 16.37 -9.38
C ARG A 163 18.57 16.40 -10.09
N CYS A 164 17.72 15.38 -9.85
CA CYS A 164 16.37 15.33 -10.44
C CYS A 164 15.49 16.52 -10.02
N LEU A 165 15.56 16.91 -8.74
CA LEU A 165 14.84 18.08 -8.23
C LEU A 165 15.32 19.41 -8.87
N GLN A 166 16.63 19.55 -9.08
CA GLN A 166 17.21 20.72 -9.79
C GLN A 166 16.72 20.78 -11.25
N GLU A 167 16.74 19.64 -11.95
CA GLU A 167 16.24 19.55 -13.32
C GLU A 167 14.72 19.81 -13.44
N ALA A 168 13.97 19.54 -12.36
CA ALA A 168 12.52 19.72 -12.32
C ALA A 168 12.07 21.12 -11.91
N GLN A 169 12.98 22.09 -11.72
CA GLN A 169 12.62 23.43 -11.21
C GLN A 169 11.74 24.26 -12.17
N ALA A 170 11.75 23.94 -13.45
CA ALA A 170 10.90 24.61 -14.43
C ALA A 170 9.42 24.16 -14.39
N GLN A 171 9.11 23.02 -13.74
CA GLN A 171 7.76 22.53 -13.58
C GLN A 171 7.02 23.25 -12.45
N ARG A 172 5.69 23.40 -12.60
CA ARG A 172 4.82 24.13 -11.66
C ARG A 172 4.84 23.51 -10.28
N HIS A 173 4.55 22.19 -10.17
CA HIS A 173 4.59 21.43 -8.94
C HIS A 173 5.48 20.21 -9.09
N ARG A 174 6.08 19.76 -7.98
CA ARG A 174 6.96 18.58 -7.91
C ARG A 174 6.47 17.66 -6.80
N ILE A 175 6.53 16.35 -7.03
CA ILE A 175 6.31 15.34 -6.00
C ILE A 175 7.42 14.30 -6.06
N ILE A 176 7.98 13.98 -4.90
CA ILE A 176 8.86 12.83 -4.69
C ILE A 176 7.99 11.65 -4.31
N ALA A 177 8.15 10.51 -5.01
CA ALA A 177 7.43 9.27 -4.73
C ALA A 177 8.41 8.14 -4.39
N THR A 178 8.21 7.50 -3.23
CA THR A 178 9.07 6.41 -2.76
C THR A 178 8.28 5.36 -1.99
N ASP A 179 8.73 4.08 -2.03
CA ASP A 179 8.38 3.11 -0.99
C ASP A 179 9.07 3.50 0.32
N GLY A 180 8.43 3.25 1.46
CA GLY A 180 9.05 3.41 2.79
C GLY A 180 10.05 2.29 3.06
N VAL A 181 9.66 1.04 2.72
CA VAL A 181 10.54 -0.14 2.70
C VAL A 181 10.40 -0.84 1.35
N PHE A 182 11.51 -1.01 0.66
CA PHE A 182 11.58 -1.68 -0.63
C PHE A 182 11.51 -3.20 -0.44
N SER A 183 10.41 -3.82 -0.87
CA SER A 183 10.05 -5.20 -0.52
C SER A 183 11.06 -6.28 -0.91
N MET A 184 11.76 -6.09 -2.02
CA MET A 184 12.67 -7.11 -2.57
C MET A 184 14.07 -7.05 -1.94
N ASP A 185 14.49 -5.86 -1.52
CA ASP A 185 15.85 -5.61 -1.03
C ASP A 185 15.91 -5.35 0.47
N GLY A 186 14.77 -4.97 1.08
CA GLY A 186 14.67 -4.62 2.49
C GLY A 186 15.28 -3.26 2.87
N ASN A 187 15.69 -2.47 1.87
CA ASN A 187 16.18 -1.12 2.09
C ASN A 187 15.06 -0.23 2.64
N VAL A 188 15.43 0.68 3.53
CA VAL A 188 14.53 1.69 4.08
C VAL A 188 14.84 3.03 3.44
N ALA A 189 13.83 3.75 2.98
CA ALA A 189 14.00 5.08 2.42
C ALA A 189 14.51 6.07 3.50
N PRO A 190 15.56 6.87 3.22
CA PRO A 190 16.10 7.83 4.18
C PRO A 190 15.21 9.08 4.25
N MET A 191 14.06 8.95 4.95
CA MET A 191 12.98 9.94 4.92
C MET A 191 13.36 11.30 5.47
N ASP A 192 14.29 11.37 6.43
CA ASP A 192 14.84 12.63 6.93
C ASP A 192 15.48 13.44 5.79
N LYS A 193 16.31 12.79 4.98
CA LYS A 193 17.01 13.42 3.85
C LYS A 193 16.07 13.74 2.69
N ILE A 194 15.11 12.85 2.42
CA ILE A 194 14.08 13.10 1.39
C ILE A 194 13.28 14.34 1.76
N CYS A 195 12.83 14.47 3.01
CA CYS A 195 12.10 15.65 3.48
C CYS A 195 12.94 16.92 3.46
N GLU A 196 14.25 16.85 3.83
CA GLU A 196 15.17 18.00 3.72
C GLU A 196 15.28 18.52 2.27
N LEU A 197 15.41 17.60 1.30
CA LEU A 197 15.45 17.95 -0.11
C LEU A 197 14.10 18.45 -0.64
N ALA A 198 13.01 17.85 -0.21
CA ALA A 198 11.66 18.29 -0.57
C ALA A 198 11.40 19.74 -0.14
N GLU A 199 11.73 20.08 1.10
CA GLU A 199 11.63 21.44 1.63
C GLU A 199 12.53 22.43 0.86
N LYS A 200 13.78 22.02 0.57
CA LYS A 200 14.74 22.86 -0.17
C LYS A 200 14.26 23.20 -1.59
N TYR A 201 13.56 22.28 -2.25
CA TYR A 201 13.17 22.40 -3.65
C TYR A 201 11.66 22.59 -3.86
N ASP A 202 10.90 22.87 -2.80
CA ASP A 202 9.44 23.05 -2.82
C ASP A 202 8.74 21.89 -3.53
N ALA A 203 8.94 20.67 -3.02
CA ALA A 203 8.35 19.44 -3.52
C ALA A 203 7.48 18.76 -2.46
N LEU A 204 6.40 18.13 -2.88
CA LEU A 204 5.58 17.25 -2.06
C LEU A 204 6.31 15.91 -1.84
N VAL A 205 5.98 15.22 -0.74
CA VAL A 205 6.49 13.88 -0.42
C VAL A 205 5.36 12.89 -0.35
N MET A 206 5.43 11.83 -1.13
CA MET A 206 4.55 10.65 -1.08
C MET A 206 5.35 9.42 -0.70
N VAL A 207 4.83 8.65 0.27
CA VAL A 207 5.43 7.40 0.75
C VAL A 207 4.41 6.27 0.71
N ASP A 208 4.79 5.13 0.14
CA ASP A 208 4.06 3.87 0.28
C ASP A 208 4.54 3.12 1.52
N GLU A 209 3.68 3.01 2.52
CA GLU A 209 3.95 2.35 3.80
C GLU A 209 3.53 0.87 3.82
N SER A 210 3.26 0.26 2.67
CA SER A 210 2.74 -1.12 2.58
C SER A 210 3.62 -2.19 3.21
N HIS A 211 4.93 -1.94 3.32
CA HIS A 211 5.90 -2.84 3.97
C HIS A 211 6.48 -2.29 5.28
N SER A 212 6.16 -1.07 5.64
CA SER A 212 6.71 -0.38 6.82
C SER A 212 5.68 -0.17 7.93
N ALA A 213 4.44 0.21 7.62
CA ALA A 213 3.39 0.37 8.62
C ALA A 213 3.06 -0.97 9.33
N GLY A 214 2.97 -0.93 10.64
CA GLY A 214 2.86 -2.11 11.50
C GLY A 214 4.21 -2.77 11.83
N VAL A 215 5.33 -2.35 11.22
CA VAL A 215 6.62 -3.04 11.25
C VAL A 215 7.76 -2.12 11.67
N VAL A 216 7.96 -1.01 10.98
CA VAL A 216 9.09 -0.09 11.16
C VAL A 216 8.76 1.02 12.14
N GLY A 217 9.76 1.50 12.86
CA GLY A 217 9.63 2.51 13.89
C GLY A 217 9.55 1.92 15.30
N PRO A 218 9.79 2.73 16.34
CA PRO A 218 9.78 2.30 17.73
C PRO A 218 8.50 1.61 18.19
N THR A 219 7.34 2.01 17.65
CA THR A 219 6.03 1.42 17.94
C THR A 219 5.33 0.84 16.71
N GLY A 220 6.04 0.78 15.57
CA GLY A 220 5.55 0.18 14.33
C GLY A 220 4.70 1.11 13.47
N HIS A 221 4.76 2.43 13.67
CA HIS A 221 3.97 3.38 12.88
C HIS A 221 4.59 3.76 11.52
N GLY A 222 5.59 3.01 11.06
CA GLY A 222 6.18 3.19 9.74
C GLY A 222 7.41 4.10 9.71
N VAL A 223 7.82 4.49 8.49
CA VAL A 223 9.05 5.27 8.30
C VAL A 223 8.95 6.71 8.79
N ALA A 224 7.74 7.27 8.82
CA ALA A 224 7.54 8.60 9.38
C ALA A 224 7.86 8.64 10.89
N GLU A 225 7.54 7.59 11.63
CA GLU A 225 7.94 7.43 13.03
C GLU A 225 9.45 7.18 13.15
N GLN A 226 9.98 6.28 12.33
CA GLN A 226 11.40 5.89 12.36
C GLN A 226 12.34 7.09 12.22
N TYR A 227 12.00 8.04 11.37
CA TYR A 227 12.80 9.22 11.09
C TYR A 227 12.28 10.51 11.75
N ASN A 228 11.21 10.40 12.55
CA ASN A 228 10.55 11.54 13.19
C ASN A 228 10.21 12.67 12.20
N VAL A 229 9.59 12.29 11.06
CA VAL A 229 9.21 13.23 9.99
C VAL A 229 7.69 13.43 9.89
N TYR A 230 6.95 13.22 10.96
CA TYR A 230 5.54 13.54 11.02
C TYR A 230 5.26 14.98 10.62
N GLY A 231 4.25 15.20 9.77
CA GLY A 231 3.89 16.52 9.25
C GLY A 231 4.77 17.03 8.09
N ARG A 232 5.84 16.28 7.74
CA ARG A 232 6.73 16.61 6.60
C ARG A 232 6.46 15.72 5.38
N VAL A 233 5.65 14.67 5.54
CA VAL A 233 5.14 13.81 4.47
C VAL A 233 3.72 14.24 4.17
N ASP A 234 3.41 14.49 2.89
CA ASP A 234 2.11 15.03 2.47
C ASP A 234 1.09 13.92 2.20
N ILE A 235 1.56 12.78 1.69
CA ILE A 235 0.73 11.66 1.24
C ILE A 235 1.36 10.34 1.69
N PHE A 236 0.57 9.54 2.37
CA PHE A 236 0.88 8.13 2.59
C PHE A 236 -0.09 7.26 1.80
N THR A 237 0.41 6.20 1.20
CA THR A 237 -0.41 5.08 0.73
C THR A 237 -0.08 3.84 1.52
N GLY A 238 -1.01 2.89 1.57
CA GLY A 238 -0.79 1.66 2.31
C GLY A 238 -1.85 0.60 2.03
N THR A 239 -1.60 -0.60 2.55
CA THR A 239 -2.44 -1.77 2.33
C THR A 239 -2.97 -2.35 3.63
N LEU A 240 -4.21 -2.84 3.59
CA LEU A 240 -4.79 -3.69 4.64
C LEU A 240 -4.46 -5.19 4.40
N GLY A 241 -3.79 -5.49 3.29
CA GLY A 241 -3.50 -6.86 2.83
C GLY A 241 -2.20 -7.47 3.37
N LYS A 242 -1.51 -6.83 4.33
CA LYS A 242 -0.25 -7.30 4.91
C LYS A 242 -0.29 -7.25 6.44
N ALA A 243 0.54 -6.44 7.09
CA ALA A 243 0.57 -6.27 8.55
C ALA A 243 -0.82 -5.96 9.12
N PHE A 244 -1.62 -5.18 8.43
CA PHE A 244 -2.93 -4.72 8.84
C PHE A 244 -4.07 -5.73 8.59
N GLY A 245 -3.86 -7.00 8.93
CA GLY A 245 -4.89 -8.05 8.91
C GLY A 245 -4.77 -9.05 7.75
N GLY A 246 -4.11 -8.70 6.65
CA GLY A 246 -3.78 -9.62 5.57
C GLY A 246 -4.92 -9.95 4.60
N ALA A 247 -6.05 -9.23 4.64
CA ALA A 247 -7.15 -9.45 3.70
C ALA A 247 -6.95 -8.66 2.40
N MET A 248 -7.76 -7.69 2.13
CA MET A 248 -7.63 -6.76 1.01
C MET A 248 -8.04 -5.36 1.45
N GLY A 249 -7.86 -4.39 0.57
CA GLY A 249 -8.09 -2.99 0.83
C GLY A 249 -6.79 -2.20 0.77
N GLY A 250 -6.91 -0.98 0.35
CA GLY A 250 -5.84 0.00 0.32
C GLY A 250 -6.36 1.37 0.71
N PHE A 251 -5.46 2.28 0.94
CA PHE A 251 -5.82 3.64 1.30
C PHE A 251 -4.77 4.64 0.83
N THR A 252 -5.21 5.88 0.67
CA THR A 252 -4.37 7.07 0.64
C THR A 252 -4.78 7.96 1.80
N THR A 253 -3.83 8.45 2.57
CA THR A 253 -4.07 9.36 3.70
C THR A 253 -3.09 10.55 3.64
N GLY A 254 -3.53 11.74 4.01
CA GLY A 254 -2.71 12.95 3.88
C GLY A 254 -3.48 14.23 4.11
N LYS A 255 -3.10 15.28 3.38
CA LYS A 255 -3.76 16.59 3.44
C LYS A 255 -5.19 16.52 2.91
N LYS A 256 -6.10 17.24 3.59
CA LYS A 256 -7.54 17.19 3.30
C LYS A 256 -7.86 17.53 1.83
N GLU A 257 -7.27 18.56 1.28
CA GLU A 257 -7.53 19.00 -0.10
C GLU A 257 -7.06 17.97 -1.13
N ILE A 258 -5.96 17.25 -0.85
CA ILE A 258 -5.48 16.14 -1.67
C ILE A 258 -6.50 15.01 -1.67
N ILE A 259 -6.95 14.59 -0.48
CA ILE A 259 -7.90 13.50 -0.33
C ILE A 259 -9.26 13.86 -0.95
N ASP A 260 -9.73 15.09 -0.77
CA ASP A 260 -10.97 15.56 -1.40
C ASP A 260 -10.86 15.56 -2.94
N MET A 261 -9.71 15.99 -3.51
CA MET A 261 -9.47 15.91 -4.95
C MET A 261 -9.49 14.47 -5.46
N LEU A 262 -8.87 13.53 -4.73
CA LEU A 262 -8.90 12.10 -5.08
C LEU A 262 -10.33 11.55 -5.06
N ARG A 263 -11.17 11.93 -4.09
CA ARG A 263 -12.59 11.56 -4.08
C ARG A 263 -13.36 12.02 -5.31
N GLN A 264 -12.96 13.16 -5.90
CA GLN A 264 -13.62 13.72 -7.07
C GLN A 264 -13.11 13.13 -8.40
N ARG A 265 -11.85 12.70 -8.47
CA ARG A 265 -11.19 12.40 -9.76
C ARG A 265 -10.47 11.06 -9.82
N SER A 266 -10.17 10.41 -8.71
CA SER A 266 -9.45 9.13 -8.72
C SER A 266 -10.32 8.01 -9.32
N ARG A 267 -10.00 7.59 -10.53
CA ARG A 267 -10.79 6.61 -11.30
C ARG A 267 -10.96 5.27 -10.58
N PRO A 268 -9.91 4.69 -9.95
CA PRO A 268 -10.09 3.46 -9.16
C PRO A 268 -11.07 3.61 -8.01
N TYR A 269 -11.18 4.79 -7.39
CA TYR A 269 -12.19 5.07 -6.37
C TYR A 269 -13.59 5.26 -6.97
N LEU A 270 -13.69 6.02 -8.05
CA LEU A 270 -14.98 6.37 -8.66
C LEU A 270 -15.67 5.19 -9.34
N PHE A 271 -14.91 4.21 -9.84
CA PHE A 271 -15.44 3.16 -10.71
C PHE A 271 -15.25 1.73 -10.20
N SER A 272 -14.65 1.54 -9.02
CA SER A 272 -14.58 0.23 -8.35
C SER A 272 -15.55 0.15 -7.18
N ASN A 273 -16.04 -1.06 -6.89
CA ASN A 273 -16.86 -1.30 -5.73
C ASN A 273 -16.14 -0.93 -4.43
N SER A 274 -16.92 -0.52 -3.44
CA SER A 274 -16.45 -0.23 -2.10
C SER A 274 -15.88 -1.48 -1.41
N VAL A 275 -14.96 -1.28 -0.50
CA VAL A 275 -14.45 -2.35 0.38
C VAL A 275 -15.61 -2.97 1.14
N ALA A 276 -15.69 -4.30 1.17
CA ALA A 276 -16.80 -5.02 1.79
C ALA A 276 -16.86 -4.80 3.32
N PRO A 277 -18.07 -4.75 3.90
CA PRO A 277 -18.26 -4.50 5.35
C PRO A 277 -17.44 -5.44 6.24
N ALA A 278 -17.31 -6.71 5.89
CA ALA A 278 -16.51 -7.69 6.63
C ALA A 278 -15.05 -7.27 6.79
N ILE A 279 -14.46 -6.74 5.71
CA ILE A 279 -13.08 -6.26 5.70
C ILE A 279 -12.95 -4.98 6.53
N VAL A 280 -13.90 -4.06 6.36
CA VAL A 280 -13.90 -2.79 7.10
C VAL A 280 -14.03 -3.04 8.61
N GLY A 281 -14.96 -3.91 9.04
CA GLY A 281 -15.14 -4.26 10.46
C GLY A 281 -13.91 -4.93 11.06
N ALA A 282 -13.30 -5.88 10.34
CA ALA A 282 -12.04 -6.51 10.78
C ALA A 282 -10.90 -5.49 10.88
N SER A 283 -10.79 -4.56 9.93
CA SER A 283 -9.75 -3.53 9.94
C SER A 283 -9.93 -2.54 11.09
N LEU A 284 -11.15 -2.15 11.42
CA LEU A 284 -11.44 -1.33 12.60
C LEU A 284 -10.99 -2.01 13.90
N GLU A 285 -11.30 -3.30 14.05
CA GLU A 285 -10.84 -4.08 15.20
C GLU A 285 -9.30 -4.19 15.23
N MET A 286 -8.65 -4.33 14.08
CA MET A 286 -7.19 -4.35 13.99
C MET A 286 -6.56 -3.04 14.47
N PHE A 287 -7.04 -1.87 14.02
CA PHE A 287 -6.52 -0.57 14.49
C PHE A 287 -6.77 -0.39 15.99
N LYS A 288 -7.91 -0.87 16.52
CA LYS A 288 -8.17 -0.89 17.95
C LYS A 288 -7.16 -1.74 18.70
N MET A 289 -6.83 -2.95 18.20
CA MET A 289 -5.82 -3.82 18.80
C MET A 289 -4.44 -3.17 18.85
N LEU A 290 -4.02 -2.49 17.78
CA LEU A 290 -2.74 -1.77 17.74
C LEU A 290 -2.70 -0.61 18.73
N LYS A 291 -3.81 0.07 18.95
CA LYS A 291 -3.92 1.16 19.93
C LYS A 291 -3.94 0.63 21.39
N GLU A 292 -4.45 -0.58 21.62
CA GLU A 292 -4.51 -1.20 22.94
C GLU A 292 -3.17 -1.70 23.45
N SER A 293 -2.25 -2.14 22.55
CA SER A 293 -1.01 -2.81 22.97
C SER A 293 0.02 -2.92 21.86
N ASP A 294 1.28 -2.71 22.20
CA ASP A 294 2.46 -2.92 21.33
C ASP A 294 2.91 -4.39 21.29
N ALA A 295 2.17 -5.32 21.90
CA ALA A 295 2.58 -6.72 22.05
C ALA A 295 2.86 -7.41 20.71
N LEU A 296 2.09 -7.11 19.65
CA LEU A 296 2.29 -7.67 18.32
C LEU A 296 3.61 -7.18 17.70
N HIS A 297 3.87 -5.89 17.78
CA HIS A 297 5.12 -5.29 17.29
C HIS A 297 6.32 -5.78 18.10
N THR A 298 6.22 -5.83 19.43
CA THR A 298 7.27 -6.37 20.32
C THR A 298 7.60 -7.82 19.96
N LYS A 299 6.58 -8.67 19.74
CA LYS A 299 6.78 -10.06 19.30
C LYS A 299 7.50 -10.13 17.95
N LEU A 300 7.12 -9.30 17.01
CA LEU A 300 7.78 -9.22 15.69
C LEU A 300 9.25 -8.85 15.85
N MET A 301 9.58 -7.81 16.62
CA MET A 301 10.96 -7.38 16.83
C MET A 301 11.81 -8.44 17.55
N ASN A 302 11.25 -9.13 18.54
CA ASN A 302 11.92 -10.25 19.20
C ASN A 302 12.22 -11.40 18.23
N ASN A 303 11.27 -11.72 17.33
CA ASN A 303 11.48 -12.73 16.29
C ASN A 303 12.56 -12.30 15.29
N VAL A 304 12.58 -11.05 14.88
CA VAL A 304 13.61 -10.49 13.99
C VAL A 304 15.00 -10.60 14.63
N SER A 305 15.13 -10.22 15.91
CA SER A 305 16.39 -10.32 16.65
C SER A 305 16.85 -11.77 16.85
N TYR A 306 15.91 -12.70 17.04
CA TYR A 306 16.22 -14.13 17.17
C TYR A 306 16.69 -14.75 15.84
N PHE A 307 16.09 -14.33 14.72
CA PHE A 307 16.35 -14.89 13.39
C PHE A 307 17.68 -14.38 12.79
N ARG A 308 18.11 -13.18 13.12
CA ARG A 308 19.36 -12.55 12.66
C ARG A 308 20.56 -12.91 13.55
#